data_ca543734e0cd8231820eacd620c23092
#
_entry.id   ca543734e0cd8231820eacd620c23092
#
_cell.length_a   1.000
_cell.length_b   1.000
_cell.length_c   1.000
_cell.angle_alpha   90.00
_cell.angle_beta   90.00
_cell.angle_gamma   90.00
#
_symmetry.space_group_name_H-M   'P 1'
#
loop_
_entity.id
_entity.type
_entity.pdbx_description
1 polymer ?
#
loop_
_entity_poly.entity_id
_entity_poly.type
_entity_poly.pdbx_seq_one_letter_code
_entity_poly.pdbx_strand_id
1 'polypeptide(L)'
;MTKSHLEIHDEVAVFSCGRTDSQRCKNKMLRPFGDTTLLDIALSKLSATRANTFFSGYEEIFEHKCREHGVDFVERSKESSSSEVASEIYSFLNNADYKYLLCINACQPFLKVETIENFLFECLKTKKPSFAVFKRNNYFMDMENNPYNYEKDIKTINTKFVEPVKEFAHVFYFYEREYFLRNGVYWDWSDLNYIEIPHGIETLDIDTEEDFEMAELLWKTYQSSKKV
;
A
#
# COMPACT_ATOMS: atom_id res chain seq x y z
N MET A 1 -13.87 10.15 -19.96
CA MET A 1 -13.99 10.13 -18.49
C MET A 1 -13.53 11.48 -17.99
N THR A 2 -14.44 12.29 -17.43
CA THR A 2 -14.14 13.60 -16.86
C THR A 2 -13.20 13.42 -15.69
N LYS A 3 -12.01 14.07 -15.72
CA LYS A 3 -11.11 14.17 -14.56
C LYS A 3 -11.89 14.87 -13.44
N SER A 4 -12.37 14.09 -12.47
CA SER A 4 -12.92 14.67 -11.25
C SER A 4 -11.75 15.38 -10.54
N HIS A 5 -11.87 16.69 -10.38
CA HIS A 5 -10.93 17.42 -9.53
C HIS A 5 -11.16 16.94 -8.10
N LEU A 6 -10.17 16.20 -7.56
CA LEU A 6 -10.10 15.94 -6.12
C LEU A 6 -9.93 17.31 -5.47
N GLU A 7 -10.94 17.81 -4.77
CA GLU A 7 -10.72 18.90 -3.84
C GLU A 7 -9.83 18.38 -2.71
N ILE A 8 -8.69 19.03 -2.51
CA ILE A 8 -7.77 18.71 -1.42
C ILE A 8 -8.51 19.01 -0.12
N HIS A 9 -8.91 17.96 0.61
CA HIS A 9 -9.50 18.12 1.93
C HIS A 9 -8.35 18.22 2.95
N ASP A 10 -8.25 19.34 3.66
CA ASP A 10 -7.26 19.55 4.73
C ASP A 10 -7.30 18.44 5.81
N GLU A 11 -8.42 17.75 5.92
CA GLU A 11 -8.65 16.66 6.86
C GLU A 11 -8.04 15.31 6.44
N VAL A 12 -7.45 15.19 5.23
CA VAL A 12 -7.00 13.91 4.67
C VAL A 12 -5.51 13.91 4.41
N ALA A 13 -4.82 12.84 4.80
CA ALA A 13 -3.45 12.60 4.40
C ALA A 13 -3.24 11.21 3.82
N VAL A 14 -2.34 11.13 2.83
CA VAL A 14 -1.76 9.89 2.32
C VAL A 14 -0.39 9.72 2.94
N PHE A 15 -0.12 8.56 3.52
CA PHE A 15 1.16 8.34 4.17
C PHE A 15 1.75 6.98 3.86
N SER A 16 3.04 6.87 4.09
CA SER A 16 3.76 5.60 4.11
C SER A 16 4.73 5.56 5.27
N CYS A 17 5.23 4.39 5.60
CA CYS A 17 6.28 4.25 6.59
C CYS A 17 7.34 3.23 6.15
N GLY A 18 8.55 3.38 6.66
CA GLY A 18 9.66 2.51 6.34
C GLY A 18 10.58 2.26 7.54
N ARG A 19 11.44 1.25 7.43
CA ARG A 19 12.53 0.96 8.33
C ARG A 19 13.73 0.42 7.55
N THR A 20 14.93 0.61 8.06
CA THR A 20 16.14 0.08 7.43
C THR A 20 16.33 -1.41 7.76
N ASP A 21 15.91 -1.84 8.95
CA ASP A 21 16.08 -3.21 9.45
C ASP A 21 14.98 -4.15 8.94
N SER A 22 15.00 -4.40 7.64
CA SER A 22 14.15 -5.41 7.01
C SER A 22 14.83 -6.78 7.07
N GLN A 23 14.17 -7.75 7.71
CA GLN A 23 14.78 -9.08 7.94
C GLN A 23 14.75 -9.98 6.69
N ARG A 24 13.67 -9.96 5.92
CA ARG A 24 13.47 -10.81 4.73
C ARG A 24 14.19 -10.29 3.48
N CYS A 25 14.44 -8.97 3.41
CA CYS A 25 15.16 -8.31 2.32
C CYS A 25 15.95 -7.15 2.92
N LYS A 26 17.24 -7.39 3.21
CA LYS A 26 18.07 -6.47 3.98
C LYS A 26 18.21 -5.10 3.33
N ASN A 27 17.96 -4.04 4.13
CA ASN A 27 18.11 -2.65 3.73
C ASN A 27 17.37 -2.31 2.43
N LYS A 28 16.25 -2.98 2.14
CA LYS A 28 15.53 -2.84 0.86
C LYS A 28 15.15 -1.41 0.51
N MET A 29 14.87 -0.56 1.52
CA MET A 29 14.44 0.81 1.29
C MET A 29 15.53 1.72 0.74
N LEU A 30 16.80 1.48 1.11
CA LEU A 30 17.93 2.37 0.84
C LEU A 30 18.95 1.83 -0.14
N ARG A 31 18.98 0.53 -0.39
CA ARG A 31 19.93 -0.05 -1.34
C ARG A 31 19.56 0.33 -2.79
N PRO A 32 20.53 0.39 -3.70
CA PRO A 32 20.28 0.69 -5.10
C PRO A 32 19.19 -0.21 -5.71
N PHE A 33 18.23 0.41 -6.40
CA PHE A 33 17.17 -0.21 -7.16
C PHE A 33 17.13 0.43 -8.55
N GLY A 34 17.88 -0.15 -9.48
CA GLY A 34 18.21 0.51 -10.74
C GLY A 34 19.06 1.77 -10.53
N ASP A 35 18.55 2.91 -10.94
CA ASP A 35 19.15 4.23 -10.79
C ASP A 35 18.62 5.04 -9.60
N THR A 36 17.87 4.40 -8.69
CA THR A 36 17.18 5.03 -7.56
C THR A 36 17.16 4.10 -6.33
N THR A 37 16.28 4.37 -5.36
CA THR A 37 15.97 3.49 -4.22
C THR A 37 14.46 3.31 -4.07
N LEU A 38 14.01 2.29 -3.34
CA LEU A 38 12.58 2.13 -3.04
C LEU A 38 12.04 3.31 -2.24
N LEU A 39 12.86 3.89 -1.35
CA LEU A 39 12.49 5.07 -0.59
C LEU A 39 12.25 6.27 -1.50
N ASP A 40 13.19 6.57 -2.41
CA ASP A 40 13.03 7.70 -3.34
C ASP A 40 11.81 7.53 -4.24
N ILE A 41 11.51 6.29 -4.67
CA ILE A 41 10.30 5.98 -5.44
C ILE A 41 9.04 6.24 -4.60
N ALA A 42 9.00 5.78 -3.34
CA ALA A 42 7.85 5.99 -2.46
C ALA A 42 7.62 7.48 -2.17
N LEU A 43 8.69 8.22 -1.85
CA LEU A 43 8.62 9.66 -1.60
C LEU A 43 8.21 10.45 -2.85
N SER A 44 8.70 10.08 -4.03
CA SER A 44 8.28 10.71 -5.29
C SER A 44 6.78 10.54 -5.56
N LYS A 45 6.20 9.39 -5.20
CA LYS A 45 4.75 9.17 -5.31
C LYS A 45 3.97 10.03 -4.32
N LEU A 46 4.41 10.07 -3.06
CA LEU A 46 3.80 10.93 -2.05
C LEU A 46 3.84 12.39 -2.49
N SER A 47 5.01 12.90 -2.90
CA SER A 47 5.18 14.26 -3.40
C SER A 47 4.31 14.59 -4.63
N ALA A 48 4.02 13.61 -5.48
CA ALA A 48 3.18 13.79 -6.67
C ALA A 48 1.69 13.61 -6.42
N THR A 49 1.28 13.12 -5.24
CA THR A 49 -0.12 12.89 -4.88
C THR A 49 -0.80 14.21 -4.48
N ARG A 50 -2.00 14.46 -5.00
CA ARG A 50 -2.80 15.67 -4.71
C ARG A 50 -3.58 15.54 -3.41
N ALA A 51 -2.87 15.38 -2.30
CA ALA A 51 -3.39 15.37 -0.94
C ALA A 51 -2.27 15.81 0.00
N ASN A 52 -2.54 16.06 1.28
CA ASN A 52 -1.48 16.15 2.27
C ASN A 52 -0.75 14.81 2.32
N THR A 53 0.57 14.84 2.45
CA THR A 53 1.37 13.62 2.46
C THR A 53 2.45 13.67 3.52
N PHE A 54 2.70 12.54 4.17
CA PHE A 54 3.85 12.40 5.05
C PHE A 54 4.44 10.99 4.98
N PHE A 55 5.68 10.89 5.40
CA PHE A 55 6.37 9.63 5.58
C PHE A 55 6.81 9.47 7.03
N SER A 56 6.75 8.25 7.57
CA SER A 56 7.18 7.98 8.93
C SER A 56 8.34 6.98 8.97
N GLY A 57 9.36 7.31 9.74
CA GLY A 57 10.55 6.49 9.93
C GLY A 57 11.19 6.77 11.28
N TYR A 58 12.11 5.89 11.69
CA TYR A 58 12.88 6.07 12.91
C TYR A 58 14.27 6.67 12.63
N GLU A 59 14.90 6.21 11.54
CA GLU A 59 16.26 6.58 11.23
C GLU A 59 16.33 7.95 10.54
N GLU A 60 17.30 8.77 10.93
CA GLU A 60 17.53 10.16 10.49
C GLU A 60 17.56 10.31 8.96
N ILE A 61 18.00 9.26 8.25
CA ILE A 61 18.05 9.25 6.79
C ILE A 61 16.67 9.45 6.16
N PHE A 62 15.59 8.96 6.79
CA PHE A 62 14.23 9.12 6.27
C PHE A 62 13.78 10.59 6.32
N GLU A 63 14.08 11.31 7.43
CA GLU A 63 13.79 12.73 7.51
C GLU A 63 14.54 13.53 6.44
N HIS A 64 15.84 13.24 6.27
CA HIS A 64 16.65 13.90 5.25
C HIS A 64 16.05 13.70 3.85
N LYS A 65 15.70 12.46 3.51
CA LYS A 65 15.09 12.12 2.22
C LYS A 65 13.70 12.74 2.03
N CYS A 66 12.88 12.80 3.06
CA CYS A 66 11.59 13.49 3.01
C CYS A 66 11.77 14.98 2.65
N ARG A 67 12.76 15.65 3.26
CA ARG A 67 13.09 17.05 2.96
C ARG A 67 13.54 17.23 1.51
N GLU A 68 14.34 16.32 0.95
CA GLU A 68 14.75 16.35 -0.45
C GLU A 68 13.56 16.25 -1.42
N HIS A 69 12.54 15.48 -1.08
CA HIS A 69 11.35 15.26 -1.89
C HIS A 69 10.19 16.22 -1.61
N GLY A 70 10.30 17.11 -0.60
CA GLY A 70 9.21 18.00 -0.19
C GLY A 70 8.01 17.25 0.40
N VAL A 71 8.27 16.16 1.13
CA VAL A 71 7.28 15.35 1.85
C VAL A 71 7.44 15.60 3.34
N ASP A 72 6.34 15.77 4.07
CA ASP A 72 6.38 15.94 5.52
C ASP A 72 6.90 14.67 6.20
N PHE A 73 7.61 14.85 7.31
CA PHE A 73 8.14 13.74 8.09
C PHE A 73 7.50 13.69 9.47
N VAL A 74 7.04 12.49 9.86
CA VAL A 74 6.54 12.21 11.21
C VAL A 74 7.43 11.15 11.83
N GLU A 75 8.22 11.54 12.83
CA GLU A 75 9.12 10.61 13.52
C GLU A 75 8.33 9.53 14.25
N ARG A 76 8.83 8.28 14.17
CA ARG A 76 8.36 7.17 15.01
C ARG A 76 9.48 6.62 15.87
N SER A 77 9.14 5.98 16.99
CA SER A 77 10.13 5.38 17.86
C SER A 77 10.75 4.11 17.22
N LYS A 78 11.89 3.70 17.75
CA LYS A 78 12.53 2.45 17.36
C LYS A 78 11.62 1.24 17.66
N GLU A 79 10.94 1.25 18.80
CA GLU A 79 9.98 0.22 19.21
C GLU A 79 8.84 0.12 18.20
N SER A 80 8.27 1.25 17.80
CA SER A 80 7.25 1.32 16.74
C SER A 80 7.76 0.72 15.43
N SER A 81 9.03 0.97 15.07
CA SER A 81 9.60 0.46 13.82
C SER A 81 9.81 -1.06 13.81
N SER A 82 9.91 -1.70 14.97
CA SER A 82 10.18 -3.13 15.14
C SER A 82 8.98 -3.97 15.59
N SER A 83 7.88 -3.33 16.00
CA SER A 83 6.68 -4.02 16.45
C SER A 83 5.92 -4.72 15.31
N GLU A 84 5.11 -5.71 15.68
CA GLU A 84 4.14 -6.40 14.83
C GLU A 84 2.69 -6.07 15.20
N VAL A 85 2.48 -5.26 16.25
CA VAL A 85 1.16 -4.85 16.74
C VAL A 85 0.76 -3.51 16.13
N ALA A 86 -0.39 -3.42 15.47
CA ALA A 86 -0.82 -2.24 14.74
C ALA A 86 -0.80 -0.96 15.58
N SER A 87 -1.29 -0.99 16.82
CA SER A 87 -1.29 0.16 17.74
C SER A 87 0.11 0.68 18.08
N GLU A 88 1.11 -0.20 18.08
CA GLU A 88 2.51 0.15 18.32
C GLU A 88 3.19 0.64 17.04
N ILE A 89 3.01 -0.11 15.92
CA ILE A 89 3.55 0.26 14.60
C ILE A 89 3.17 1.69 14.21
N TYR A 90 1.91 2.05 14.46
CA TYR A 90 1.33 3.34 14.07
C TYR A 90 1.16 4.31 15.25
N SER A 91 1.87 4.12 16.37
CA SER A 91 1.80 5.02 17.53
C SER A 91 2.15 6.48 17.20
N PHE A 92 2.96 6.73 16.16
CA PHE A 92 3.29 8.06 15.64
C PHE A 92 2.07 8.84 15.13
N LEU A 93 0.95 8.18 14.84
CA LEU A 93 -0.29 8.84 14.43
C LEU A 93 -0.90 9.72 15.53
N ASN A 94 -0.46 9.59 16.78
CA ASN A 94 -0.78 10.58 17.82
C ASN A 94 -0.30 12.00 17.45
N ASN A 95 0.75 12.11 16.65
CA ASN A 95 1.36 13.37 16.22
C ASN A 95 0.93 13.80 14.80
N ALA A 96 0.05 13.06 14.14
CA ALA A 96 -0.47 13.39 12.81
C ALA A 96 -1.86 14.01 12.93
N ASP A 97 -2.01 15.30 12.60
CA ASP A 97 -3.26 16.04 12.78
C ASP A 97 -4.14 15.98 11.52
N TYR A 98 -4.58 14.77 11.17
CA TYR A 98 -5.51 14.51 10.05
C TYR A 98 -6.64 13.62 10.52
N LYS A 99 -7.83 13.85 10.01
CA LYS A 99 -9.02 13.06 10.36
C LYS A 99 -9.04 11.71 9.65
N TYR A 100 -8.75 11.71 8.35
CA TYR A 100 -8.73 10.50 7.53
C TYR A 100 -7.32 10.23 7.02
N LEU A 101 -6.94 8.98 7.04
CA LEU A 101 -5.62 8.51 6.67
C LEU A 101 -5.71 7.43 5.60
N LEU A 102 -4.89 7.55 4.56
CA LEU A 102 -4.63 6.49 3.59
C LEU A 102 -3.19 6.03 3.73
N CYS A 103 -2.99 4.85 4.32
CA CYS A 103 -1.69 4.20 4.33
C CYS A 103 -1.44 3.53 2.97
N ILE A 104 -0.28 3.81 2.36
CA ILE A 104 0.21 3.14 1.16
C ILE A 104 1.47 2.33 1.45
N ASN A 105 1.64 1.19 0.79
CA ASN A 105 2.83 0.36 0.96
C ASN A 105 4.03 0.96 0.20
N ALA A 106 5.12 1.26 0.93
CA ALA A 106 6.36 1.81 0.37
C ALA A 106 7.14 0.81 -0.52
N CYS A 107 6.85 -0.49 -0.40
CA CYS A 107 7.58 -1.55 -1.08
C CYS A 107 6.99 -1.94 -2.45
N GLN A 108 6.10 -1.12 -3.00
CA GLN A 108 5.46 -1.35 -4.31
C GLN A 108 5.95 -0.32 -5.33
N PRO A 109 7.11 -0.56 -5.98
CA PRO A 109 7.76 0.44 -6.82
C PRO A 109 6.93 0.87 -8.03
N PHE A 110 6.11 -0.01 -8.57
CA PHE A 110 5.33 0.23 -9.80
C PHE A 110 3.95 0.87 -9.56
N LEU A 111 3.54 1.03 -8.29
CA LEU A 111 2.26 1.65 -7.95
C LEU A 111 2.19 3.08 -8.52
N LYS A 112 1.11 3.38 -9.24
CA LYS A 112 0.91 4.70 -9.86
C LYS A 112 0.20 5.68 -8.94
N VAL A 113 0.54 6.95 -9.05
CA VAL A 113 -0.15 8.05 -8.35
C VAL A 113 -1.63 8.09 -8.71
N GLU A 114 -1.97 7.87 -9.99
CA GLU A 114 -3.37 7.81 -10.43
C GLU A 114 -4.17 6.72 -9.68
N THR A 115 -3.56 5.56 -9.43
CA THR A 115 -4.21 4.47 -8.68
C THR A 115 -4.42 4.86 -7.22
N ILE A 116 -3.44 5.54 -6.59
CA ILE A 116 -3.55 6.08 -5.23
C ILE A 116 -4.72 7.08 -5.15
N GLU A 117 -4.76 8.06 -6.06
CA GLU A 117 -5.78 9.11 -6.08
C GLU A 117 -7.18 8.56 -6.36
N ASN A 118 -7.31 7.61 -7.27
CA ASN A 118 -8.59 6.96 -7.56
C ASN A 118 -9.09 6.17 -6.35
N PHE A 119 -8.23 5.44 -5.67
CA PHE A 119 -8.60 4.71 -4.45
C PHE A 119 -9.04 5.69 -3.34
N LEU A 120 -8.28 6.75 -3.09
CA LEU A 120 -8.63 7.78 -2.13
C LEU A 120 -9.99 8.41 -2.45
N PHE A 121 -10.24 8.73 -3.71
CA PHE A 121 -11.52 9.28 -4.15
C PHE A 121 -12.70 8.35 -3.83
N GLU A 122 -12.56 7.03 -4.07
CA GLU A 122 -13.61 6.07 -3.72
C GLU A 122 -13.82 5.97 -2.20
N CYS A 123 -12.74 6.03 -1.41
CA CYS A 123 -12.82 6.04 0.05
C CYS A 123 -13.58 7.27 0.58
N LEU A 124 -13.32 8.44 0.03
CA LEU A 124 -13.94 9.69 0.47
C LEU A 124 -15.43 9.78 0.19
N LYS A 125 -15.96 8.98 -0.73
CA LYS A 125 -17.43 8.89 -0.97
C LYS A 125 -18.17 8.31 0.23
N THR A 126 -17.56 7.33 0.90
CA THR A 126 -18.18 6.61 2.01
C THR A 126 -17.63 7.02 3.36
N LYS A 127 -16.37 7.46 3.41
CA LYS A 127 -15.58 7.76 4.62
C LYS A 127 -15.49 6.59 5.62
N LYS A 128 -15.75 5.36 5.13
CA LYS A 128 -15.64 4.12 5.90
C LYS A 128 -14.24 3.55 5.83
N PRO A 129 -13.82 2.76 6.83
CA PRO A 129 -12.61 1.94 6.71
C PRO A 129 -12.64 1.16 5.39
N SER A 130 -11.57 1.24 4.60
CA SER A 130 -11.57 0.66 3.25
C SER A 130 -10.25 -0.04 2.97
N PHE A 131 -10.34 -1.26 2.45
CA PHE A 131 -9.19 -2.06 2.03
C PHE A 131 -9.23 -2.30 0.52
N ALA A 132 -8.04 -2.26 -0.08
CA ALA A 132 -7.87 -2.66 -1.46
C ALA A 132 -7.95 -4.18 -1.60
N VAL A 133 -8.68 -4.64 -2.61
CA VAL A 133 -8.81 -6.07 -2.91
C VAL A 133 -8.58 -6.35 -4.39
N PHE A 134 -8.13 -7.57 -4.69
CA PHE A 134 -8.12 -8.13 -6.03
C PHE A 134 -9.32 -9.05 -6.22
N LYS A 135 -9.84 -9.07 -7.44
CA LYS A 135 -10.73 -10.11 -7.90
C LYS A 135 -9.92 -11.26 -8.51
N ARG A 136 -9.98 -12.43 -7.89
CA ARG A 136 -9.28 -13.63 -8.34
C ARG A 136 -10.24 -14.61 -9.01
N ASN A 137 -10.03 -14.81 -10.29
CA ASN A 137 -10.73 -15.83 -11.07
C ASN A 137 -9.84 -17.09 -11.14
N ASN A 138 -9.79 -17.85 -10.04
CA ASN A 138 -9.04 -19.08 -9.95
C ASN A 138 -9.77 -20.08 -9.06
N TYR A 139 -9.38 -21.35 -9.12
CA TYR A 139 -9.90 -22.42 -8.27
C TYR A 139 -9.19 -22.39 -6.93
N PHE A 140 -9.95 -22.28 -5.85
CA PHE A 140 -9.42 -22.30 -4.49
C PHE A 140 -9.97 -23.49 -3.70
N MET A 141 -9.14 -24.06 -2.85
CA MET A 141 -9.49 -25.14 -1.94
C MET A 141 -8.88 -24.88 -0.57
N ASP A 142 -9.48 -25.43 0.47
CA ASP A 142 -8.90 -25.42 1.81
C ASP A 142 -7.74 -26.44 1.93
N MET A 143 -7.11 -26.48 3.11
CA MET A 143 -5.98 -27.38 3.37
C MET A 143 -6.38 -28.87 3.41
N GLU A 144 -7.65 -29.15 3.54
CA GLU A 144 -8.26 -30.49 3.50
C GLU A 144 -8.71 -30.89 2.08
N ASN A 145 -8.39 -30.08 1.06
CA ASN A 145 -8.75 -30.25 -0.35
C ASN A 145 -10.26 -30.17 -0.65
N ASN A 146 -11.02 -29.42 0.16
CA ASN A 146 -12.39 -29.10 -0.16
C ASN A 146 -12.46 -27.85 -1.04
N PRO A 147 -13.30 -27.84 -2.10
CA PRO A 147 -13.50 -26.66 -2.91
C PRO A 147 -14.04 -25.49 -2.09
N TYR A 148 -13.49 -24.28 -2.35
CA TYR A 148 -13.98 -23.05 -1.75
C TYR A 148 -14.98 -22.31 -2.66
N ASN A 149 -14.71 -22.27 -3.96
CA ASN A 149 -15.46 -21.46 -4.93
C ASN A 149 -15.83 -22.21 -6.22
N TYR A 150 -15.90 -23.53 -6.16
CA TYR A 150 -16.33 -24.37 -7.29
C TYR A 150 -16.94 -25.68 -6.80
N GLU A 151 -17.72 -26.33 -7.66
CA GLU A 151 -18.30 -27.66 -7.37
C GLU A 151 -17.38 -28.80 -7.83
N LYS A 152 -17.37 -29.93 -7.11
CA LYS A 152 -16.51 -31.10 -7.45
C LYS A 152 -16.91 -31.83 -8.74
N ASP A 153 -18.13 -31.65 -9.20
CA ASP A 153 -18.68 -32.34 -10.38
C ASP A 153 -18.53 -31.55 -11.69
N ILE A 154 -17.72 -30.45 -11.69
CA ILE A 154 -17.47 -29.67 -12.89
C ILE A 154 -16.92 -30.54 -14.04
N LYS A 155 -17.33 -30.23 -15.27
CA LYS A 155 -16.94 -30.99 -16.47
C LYS A 155 -15.75 -30.39 -17.20
N THR A 156 -15.31 -29.21 -16.81
CA THR A 156 -14.14 -28.50 -17.37
C THR A 156 -13.46 -27.65 -16.34
N ILE A 157 -12.14 -27.60 -16.38
CA ILE A 157 -11.33 -26.70 -15.56
C ILE A 157 -11.00 -25.49 -16.41
N ASN A 158 -11.79 -24.42 -16.25
CA ASN A 158 -11.59 -23.15 -16.95
C ASN A 158 -11.99 -22.01 -16.04
N THR A 159 -11.04 -21.13 -15.75
CA THR A 159 -11.20 -19.99 -14.82
C THR A 159 -12.29 -18.99 -15.24
N LYS A 160 -12.80 -19.07 -16.47
CA LYS A 160 -13.95 -18.27 -16.92
C LYS A 160 -15.26 -18.64 -16.24
N PHE A 161 -15.36 -19.87 -15.70
CA PHE A 161 -16.58 -20.42 -15.12
C PHE A 161 -16.51 -20.54 -13.59
N VAL A 162 -15.40 -20.11 -12.98
CA VAL A 162 -15.22 -20.14 -11.54
C VAL A 162 -15.83 -18.90 -10.88
N GLU A 163 -16.46 -19.08 -9.72
CA GLU A 163 -16.91 -17.96 -8.90
C GLU A 163 -15.70 -17.17 -8.37
N PRO A 164 -15.60 -15.88 -8.67
CA PRO A 164 -14.45 -15.11 -8.24
C PRO A 164 -14.42 -14.89 -6.73
N VAL A 165 -13.24 -14.87 -6.14
CA VAL A 165 -13.02 -14.51 -4.73
C VAL A 165 -12.27 -13.20 -4.62
N LYS A 166 -12.44 -12.52 -3.49
CA LYS A 166 -11.67 -11.31 -3.16
C LYS A 166 -10.45 -11.70 -2.32
N GLU A 167 -9.29 -11.18 -2.70
CA GLU A 167 -8.03 -11.30 -1.98
C GLU A 167 -7.60 -9.91 -1.53
N PHE A 168 -7.10 -9.76 -0.30
CA PHE A 168 -6.52 -8.49 0.13
C PHE A 168 -5.27 -8.17 -0.69
N ALA A 169 -5.25 -6.94 -1.20
CA ALA A 169 -4.15 -6.48 -2.05
C ALA A 169 -2.93 -5.96 -1.26
N HIS A 170 -3.09 -5.72 0.04
CA HIS A 170 -2.05 -5.16 0.92
C HIS A 170 -1.36 -3.89 0.39
N VAL A 171 -2.10 -3.10 -0.40
CA VAL A 171 -1.62 -1.86 -1.04
C VAL A 171 -2.08 -0.64 -0.28
N PHE A 172 -3.37 -0.63 0.10
CA PHE A 172 -4.07 0.51 0.65
C PHE A 172 -4.90 0.14 1.86
N TYR A 173 -4.79 0.99 2.91
CA TYR A 173 -5.62 0.95 4.10
C TYR A 173 -6.10 2.36 4.42
N PHE A 174 -7.40 2.62 4.22
CA PHE A 174 -8.03 3.90 4.54
C PHE A 174 -8.86 3.78 5.81
N TYR A 175 -8.73 4.76 6.70
CA TYR A 175 -9.44 4.76 7.99
C TYR A 175 -9.51 6.14 8.62
N GLU A 176 -10.39 6.30 9.60
CA GLU A 176 -10.45 7.47 10.47
C GLU A 176 -9.41 7.33 11.60
N ARG A 177 -8.56 8.36 11.77
CA ARG A 177 -7.50 8.37 12.78
C ARG A 177 -8.03 8.15 14.19
N GLU A 178 -9.11 8.85 14.60
CA GLU A 178 -9.69 8.73 15.92
C GLU A 178 -10.23 7.32 16.20
N TYR A 179 -10.77 6.65 15.19
CA TYR A 179 -11.15 5.24 15.30
C TYR A 179 -9.94 4.37 15.65
N PHE A 180 -8.83 4.55 14.91
CA PHE A 180 -7.59 3.83 15.16
C PHE A 180 -7.03 4.10 16.56
N LEU A 181 -6.92 5.36 16.97
CA LEU A 181 -6.37 5.73 18.28
C LEU A 181 -7.18 5.14 19.46
N ARG A 182 -8.49 5.04 19.29
CA ARG A 182 -9.39 4.48 20.31
C ARG A 182 -9.38 2.96 20.37
N ASN A 183 -9.26 2.28 19.21
CA ASN A 183 -9.44 0.83 19.11
C ASN A 183 -8.12 0.05 18.93
N GLY A 184 -7.01 0.72 18.58
CA GLY A 184 -5.71 0.11 18.32
C GLY A 184 -5.64 -0.66 17.00
N VAL A 185 -6.72 -0.64 16.21
CA VAL A 185 -6.82 -1.26 14.88
C VAL A 185 -7.51 -0.29 13.92
N TYR A 186 -7.18 -0.38 12.61
CA TYR A 186 -7.71 0.51 11.58
C TYR A 186 -8.84 -0.13 10.75
N TRP A 187 -9.41 -1.24 11.20
CA TRP A 187 -10.52 -1.93 10.54
C TRP A 187 -11.66 -2.23 11.51
N ASP A 188 -12.86 -2.22 10.97
CA ASP A 188 -14.05 -2.79 11.58
C ASP A 188 -14.65 -3.81 10.61
N TRP A 189 -14.59 -5.09 10.96
CA TRP A 189 -15.06 -6.16 10.08
C TRP A 189 -16.55 -6.08 9.78
N SER A 190 -17.33 -5.41 10.63
CA SER A 190 -18.78 -5.23 10.43
C SER A 190 -19.11 -4.09 9.47
N ASP A 191 -18.20 -3.13 9.24
CA ASP A 191 -18.40 -1.95 8.39
C ASP A 191 -17.22 -1.66 7.45
N LEU A 192 -16.45 -2.69 7.09
CA LEU A 192 -15.30 -2.56 6.19
C LEU A 192 -15.74 -2.50 4.72
N ASN A 193 -15.26 -1.50 4.02
CA ASN A 193 -15.48 -1.35 2.58
C ASN A 193 -14.32 -2.01 1.80
N TYR A 194 -14.66 -2.78 0.76
CA TYR A 194 -13.70 -3.47 -0.09
C TYR A 194 -13.70 -2.86 -1.49
N ILE A 195 -12.63 -2.17 -1.83
CA ILE A 195 -12.49 -1.49 -3.12
C ILE A 195 -11.58 -2.32 -4.02
N GLU A 196 -12.12 -2.76 -5.16
CA GLU A 196 -11.35 -3.52 -6.15
C GLU A 196 -10.35 -2.61 -6.87
N ILE A 197 -9.10 -3.06 -6.92
CA ILE A 197 -8.03 -2.40 -7.69
C ILE A 197 -7.50 -3.35 -8.77
N PRO A 198 -6.91 -2.81 -9.86
CA PRO A 198 -6.28 -3.64 -10.87
C PRO A 198 -5.17 -4.51 -10.28
N HIS A 199 -5.20 -5.81 -10.57
CA HIS A 199 -4.09 -6.71 -10.27
C HIS A 199 -3.07 -6.67 -11.40
N GLY A 200 -1.80 -6.66 -11.05
CA GLY A 200 -0.72 -6.68 -12.03
C GLY A 200 0.59 -6.13 -11.47
N ILE A 201 1.41 -5.57 -12.37
CA ILE A 201 2.73 -5.07 -12.00
C ILE A 201 2.67 -3.94 -10.95
N GLU A 202 1.61 -3.13 -10.94
CA GLU A 202 1.46 -2.01 -10.00
C GLU A 202 1.45 -2.46 -8.54
N THR A 203 0.99 -3.66 -8.29
CA THR A 203 0.80 -4.21 -6.94
C THR A 203 1.84 -5.26 -6.58
N LEU A 204 2.92 -5.34 -7.36
CA LEU A 204 4.07 -6.17 -7.03
C LEU A 204 4.72 -5.62 -5.76
N ASP A 205 4.71 -6.41 -4.70
CA ASP A 205 5.29 -6.08 -3.39
C ASP A 205 6.65 -6.73 -3.24
N ILE A 206 7.60 -6.01 -2.69
CA ILE A 206 8.96 -6.49 -2.45
C ILE A 206 9.09 -6.89 -0.98
N ASP A 207 9.03 -8.18 -0.73
CA ASP A 207 9.16 -8.76 0.61
C ASP A 207 10.44 -9.55 0.83
N THR A 208 10.91 -10.23 -0.21
CA THR A 208 12.07 -11.12 -0.17
C THR A 208 13.20 -10.60 -1.07
N GLU A 209 14.39 -11.21 -0.98
CA GLU A 209 15.50 -10.92 -1.90
C GLU A 209 15.12 -11.25 -3.35
N GLU A 210 14.42 -12.36 -3.58
CA GLU A 210 13.96 -12.77 -4.91
C GLU A 210 12.98 -11.77 -5.50
N ASP A 211 12.03 -11.25 -4.70
CA ASP A 211 11.12 -10.18 -5.14
C ASP A 211 11.89 -8.93 -5.55
N PHE A 212 12.94 -8.59 -4.77
CA PHE A 212 13.75 -7.40 -5.04
C PHE A 212 14.50 -7.53 -6.38
N GLU A 213 15.17 -8.65 -6.60
CA GLU A 213 15.93 -8.90 -7.83
C GLU A 213 15.00 -8.91 -9.06
N MET A 214 13.86 -9.58 -8.96
CA MET A 214 12.87 -9.63 -10.03
C MET A 214 12.27 -8.24 -10.30
N ALA A 215 11.89 -7.51 -9.26
CA ALA A 215 11.34 -6.16 -9.39
C ALA A 215 12.37 -5.18 -9.97
N GLU A 216 13.66 -5.28 -9.56
CA GLU A 216 14.72 -4.42 -10.10
C GLU A 216 14.97 -4.66 -11.59
N LEU A 217 14.94 -5.91 -12.02
CA LEU A 217 15.04 -6.26 -13.44
C LEU A 217 13.89 -5.65 -14.26
N LEU A 218 12.67 -5.79 -13.76
CA LEU A 218 11.49 -5.18 -14.37
C LEU A 218 11.58 -3.65 -14.39
N TRP A 219 12.08 -3.03 -13.32
CA TRP A 219 12.27 -1.58 -13.25
C TRP A 219 13.23 -1.07 -14.32
N LYS A 220 14.39 -1.70 -14.46
CA LYS A 220 15.38 -1.36 -15.48
C LYS A 220 14.78 -1.45 -16.89
N THR A 221 13.98 -2.48 -17.16
CA THR A 221 13.30 -2.66 -18.45
C THR A 221 12.24 -1.57 -18.68
N TYR A 222 11.44 -1.26 -17.65
CA TYR A 222 10.40 -0.25 -17.72
C TYR A 222 10.96 1.16 -17.96
N GLN A 223 12.05 1.52 -17.29
CA GLN A 223 12.74 2.80 -17.50
C GLN A 223 13.35 2.91 -18.89
N SER A 224 13.90 1.83 -19.41
CA SER A 224 14.45 1.80 -20.78
C SER A 224 13.37 2.04 -21.83
N SER A 225 12.15 1.53 -21.63
CA SER A 225 11.03 1.72 -22.55
C SER A 225 10.42 3.13 -22.53
N LYS A 226 10.65 3.91 -21.47
CA LYS A 226 10.19 5.32 -21.39
C LYS A 226 11.16 6.32 -22.05
N LYS A 227 12.37 5.90 -22.38
CA LYS A 227 13.40 6.74 -23.03
C LYS A 227 13.38 6.67 -24.56
N VAL A 228 12.49 5.88 -25.13
CA VAL A 228 12.21 5.76 -26.57
C VAL A 228 10.91 6.47 -26.89
#